data_7bd76753a1dc14006cc30b8a02596108
#
_entry.id   7bd76753a1dc14006cc30b8a02596108
#
_cell.length_a   1.000
_cell.length_b   1.000
_cell.length_c   1.000
_cell.angle_alpha   90.00
_cell.angle_beta   90.00
_cell.angle_gamma   90.00
#
_symmetry.space_group_name_H-M   'P 1'
#
loop_
_entity.id
_entity.type
_entity.pdbx_description
1 polymer ?
#
loop_
_entity_poly.entity_id
_entity_poly.type
_entity_poly.pdbx_seq_one_letter_code
_entity_poly.pdbx_strand_id
1 'polypeptide(L)'
;MDLTGAYGYRLDWIVSFVAVARYGGFSAAAKAVFRGQSRISEHVAELEKALGVQLFDRTAHPVALTPEGRALLPHAEEILTRLDLLADLSTGGQVRFGAYPSAAAWLFPQVASRLQREHPGIRLLLHEGPSIDLEEALNRGEIDLAIRPVHPLVANSELEHELLWREPLVAVFQLDHPLATADTVSLAELATLPLISIGETSGSRQFESHLAFASAGLNPPSAFRTNQPQTLLALVRRGLGTGVTNALAMTTGNLDGVRLVPIRDAGVDRQVAVFWHRNRPRSPALDHVITLIRAVPPPTWP
;
A
#
# COMPACT_ATOMS: atom_id res chain seq x y z
N MET A 1 10.32 12.04 -37.46
CA MET A 1 9.79 12.86 -36.37
C MET A 1 10.24 14.28 -36.63
N ASP A 2 9.32 15.15 -37.02
CA ASP A 2 9.62 16.56 -37.31
C ASP A 2 9.82 17.29 -35.97
N LEU A 3 11.03 17.75 -35.70
CA LEU A 3 11.39 18.48 -34.48
C LEU A 3 11.15 20.00 -34.60
N THR A 4 10.68 20.48 -35.77
CA THR A 4 10.41 21.89 -36.03
C THR A 4 9.01 22.34 -35.64
N GLY A 5 8.10 21.40 -35.36
CA GLY A 5 6.73 21.66 -34.90
C GLY A 5 6.67 21.94 -33.41
N ALA A 6 6.73 23.20 -33.07
CA ALA A 6 6.14 23.82 -31.88
C ALA A 6 6.05 22.98 -30.57
N TYR A 7 7.15 22.64 -29.97
CA TYR A 7 7.14 22.23 -28.55
C TYR A 7 7.09 23.48 -27.65
N GLY A 8 6.02 24.27 -27.78
CA GLY A 8 5.73 25.41 -26.91
C GLY A 8 5.28 24.99 -25.51
N TYR A 9 5.18 23.68 -25.24
CA TYR A 9 4.76 23.14 -23.95
C TYR A 9 5.93 23.14 -22.95
N ARG A 10 5.69 23.71 -21.75
CA ARG A 10 6.67 23.69 -20.68
C ARG A 10 6.39 22.56 -19.72
N LEU A 11 7.42 21.89 -19.25
CA LEU A 11 7.31 20.82 -18.25
C LEU A 11 6.63 21.29 -16.97
N ASP A 12 6.89 22.50 -16.53
CA ASP A 12 6.22 23.11 -15.37
C ASP A 12 4.69 23.17 -15.52
N TRP A 13 4.17 23.34 -16.73
CA TRP A 13 2.74 23.34 -17.00
C TRP A 13 2.15 21.93 -16.85
N ILE A 14 2.85 20.93 -17.38
CA ILE A 14 2.47 19.51 -17.25
C ILE A 14 2.48 19.09 -15.78
N VAL A 15 3.54 19.44 -15.02
CA VAL A 15 3.63 19.17 -13.57
C VAL A 15 2.45 19.80 -12.83
N SER A 16 2.12 21.06 -13.13
CA SER A 16 1.01 21.77 -12.49
C SER A 16 -0.35 21.15 -12.80
N PHE A 17 -0.59 20.75 -14.07
CA PHE A 17 -1.79 20.06 -14.50
C PHE A 17 -1.97 18.72 -13.75
N VAL A 18 -0.95 17.87 -13.75
CA VAL A 18 -0.98 16.57 -13.05
C VAL A 18 -1.17 16.75 -11.55
N ALA A 19 -0.52 17.74 -10.93
CA ALA A 19 -0.70 18.02 -9.52
C ALA A 19 -2.15 18.42 -9.18
N VAL A 20 -2.77 19.32 -9.96
CA VAL A 20 -4.19 19.71 -9.73
C VAL A 20 -5.13 18.53 -9.89
N ALA A 21 -4.89 17.66 -10.90
CA ALA A 21 -5.68 16.45 -11.13
C ALA A 21 -5.56 15.45 -9.96
N ARG A 22 -4.35 15.24 -9.46
CA ARG A 22 -4.07 14.28 -8.36
C ARG A 22 -4.59 14.73 -6.99
N TYR A 23 -4.40 16.00 -6.69
CA TYR A 23 -4.75 16.54 -5.36
C TYR A 23 -6.14 17.18 -5.30
N GLY A 24 -6.91 17.13 -6.38
CA GLY A 24 -8.31 17.53 -6.43
C GLY A 24 -8.55 19.04 -6.32
N GLY A 25 -7.51 19.87 -6.56
CA GLY A 25 -7.68 21.33 -6.55
C GLY A 25 -6.38 22.11 -6.53
N PHE A 26 -6.47 23.38 -6.96
CA PHE A 26 -5.31 24.27 -7.14
C PHE A 26 -4.56 24.58 -5.84
N SER A 27 -5.28 24.78 -4.74
CA SER A 27 -4.66 25.06 -3.43
C SER A 27 -3.96 23.84 -2.84
N ALA A 28 -4.55 22.64 -2.99
CA ALA A 28 -3.96 21.39 -2.52
C ALA A 28 -2.71 21.04 -3.36
N ALA A 29 -2.82 21.18 -4.69
CA ALA A 29 -1.68 21.01 -5.60
C ALA A 29 -0.52 21.95 -5.26
N ALA A 30 -0.81 23.23 -5.03
CA ALA A 30 0.21 24.24 -4.69
C ALA A 30 1.01 23.86 -3.43
N LYS A 31 0.31 23.38 -2.40
CA LYS A 31 0.95 22.87 -1.16
C LYS A 31 1.82 21.64 -1.44
N ALA A 32 1.30 20.68 -2.23
CA ALA A 32 1.98 19.43 -2.51
C ALA A 32 3.28 19.61 -3.31
N VAL A 33 3.31 20.57 -4.25
CA VAL A 33 4.50 20.86 -5.09
C VAL A 33 5.31 22.04 -4.61
N PHE A 34 5.06 22.57 -3.40
CA PHE A 34 5.75 23.71 -2.78
C PHE A 34 5.82 24.95 -3.68
N ARG A 35 4.70 25.30 -4.34
CA ARG A 35 4.56 26.46 -5.22
C ARG A 35 3.37 27.34 -4.80
N GLY A 36 3.36 28.58 -5.25
CA GLY A 36 2.22 29.48 -5.04
C GLY A 36 1.01 29.05 -5.89
N GLN A 37 -0.22 29.17 -5.32
CA GLN A 37 -1.46 28.79 -6.02
C GLN A 37 -1.66 29.59 -7.32
N SER A 38 -1.33 30.91 -7.35
CA SER A 38 -1.41 31.74 -8.55
C SER A 38 -0.56 31.17 -9.68
N ARG A 39 0.65 30.71 -9.36
CA ARG A 39 1.57 30.10 -10.35
C ARG A 39 1.04 28.79 -10.90
N ILE A 40 0.45 27.93 -10.06
CA ILE A 40 -0.19 26.69 -10.53
C ILE A 40 -1.36 27.02 -11.47
N SER A 41 -2.18 28.02 -11.11
CA SER A 41 -3.31 28.45 -11.95
C SER A 41 -2.84 29.02 -13.28
N GLU A 42 -1.79 29.83 -13.29
CA GLU A 42 -1.16 30.37 -14.51
C GLU A 42 -0.61 29.26 -15.40
N HIS A 43 0.13 28.31 -14.86
CA HIS A 43 0.69 27.17 -15.62
C HIS A 43 -0.41 26.35 -16.28
N VAL A 44 -1.50 26.06 -15.58
CA VAL A 44 -2.62 25.31 -16.15
C VAL A 44 -3.31 26.14 -17.25
N ALA A 45 -3.52 27.44 -17.04
CA ALA A 45 -4.13 28.31 -18.04
C ALA A 45 -3.28 28.42 -19.32
N GLU A 46 -1.94 28.50 -19.20
CA GLU A 46 -1.04 28.51 -20.35
C GLU A 46 -1.05 27.15 -21.08
N LEU A 47 -1.17 26.03 -20.35
CA LEU A 47 -1.32 24.70 -20.98
C LEU A 47 -2.65 24.61 -21.75
N GLU A 48 -3.76 25.02 -21.12
CA GLU A 48 -5.10 25.05 -21.75
C GLU A 48 -5.09 25.90 -23.02
N LYS A 49 -4.47 27.07 -22.94
CA LYS A 49 -4.31 27.99 -24.09
C LYS A 49 -3.47 27.39 -25.22
N ALA A 50 -2.36 26.73 -24.88
CA ALA A 50 -1.48 26.09 -25.86
C ALA A 50 -2.15 24.89 -26.55
N LEU A 51 -3.01 24.16 -25.85
CA LEU A 51 -3.79 23.04 -26.37
C LEU A 51 -5.09 23.47 -27.07
N GLY A 52 -5.58 24.68 -26.78
CA GLY A 52 -6.86 25.20 -27.29
C GLY A 52 -8.09 24.55 -26.64
N VAL A 53 -7.93 23.89 -25.49
CA VAL A 53 -9.02 23.19 -24.78
C VAL A 53 -8.96 23.47 -23.28
N GLN A 54 -10.11 23.41 -22.60
CA GLN A 54 -10.17 23.45 -21.14
C GLN A 54 -9.89 22.05 -20.58
N LEU A 55 -9.04 21.97 -19.57
CA LEU A 55 -8.66 20.70 -18.90
C LEU A 55 -9.40 20.50 -17.57
N PHE A 56 -9.85 21.60 -16.96
CA PHE A 56 -10.60 21.56 -15.71
C PHE A 56 -11.93 22.29 -15.83
N ASP A 57 -12.96 21.67 -15.29
CA ASP A 57 -14.22 22.33 -14.94
C ASP A 57 -14.05 23.08 -13.60
N ARG A 58 -13.89 24.41 -13.69
CA ARG A 58 -13.71 25.29 -12.52
C ARG A 58 -15.01 25.60 -11.82
N THR A 59 -16.16 25.24 -12.39
CA THR A 59 -17.48 25.42 -11.78
C THR A 59 -17.83 24.30 -10.81
N ALA A 60 -17.23 23.12 -11.02
CA ALA A 60 -17.38 21.99 -10.12
C ALA A 60 -16.64 22.19 -8.77
N HIS A 61 -17.23 21.73 -7.69
CA HIS A 61 -16.64 21.75 -6.35
C HIS A 61 -16.77 20.36 -5.73
N PRO A 62 -15.68 19.58 -5.58
CA PRO A 62 -14.27 19.90 -5.95
C PRO A 62 -14.06 20.07 -7.46
N VAL A 63 -12.96 20.76 -7.83
CA VAL A 63 -12.55 20.95 -9.23
C VAL A 63 -12.43 19.59 -9.92
N ALA A 64 -13.05 19.43 -11.09
CA ALA A 64 -13.09 18.20 -11.85
C ALA A 64 -12.37 18.33 -13.20
N LEU A 65 -11.84 17.22 -13.71
CA LEU A 65 -11.30 17.16 -15.08
C LEU A 65 -12.45 17.22 -16.11
N THR A 66 -12.23 17.95 -17.19
CA THR A 66 -13.04 17.84 -18.41
C THR A 66 -12.82 16.49 -19.10
N PRO A 67 -13.61 16.10 -20.12
CA PRO A 67 -13.29 14.93 -20.97
C PRO A 67 -11.88 15.02 -21.56
N GLU A 68 -11.47 16.20 -22.03
CA GLU A 68 -10.14 16.48 -22.60
C GLU A 68 -9.06 16.35 -21.53
N GLY A 69 -9.30 16.86 -20.31
CA GLY A 69 -8.40 16.70 -19.19
C GLY A 69 -8.20 15.24 -18.80
N ARG A 70 -9.28 14.44 -18.79
CA ARG A 70 -9.20 12.99 -18.55
C ARG A 70 -8.42 12.26 -19.63
N ALA A 71 -8.58 12.65 -20.88
CA ALA A 71 -7.83 12.06 -22.00
C ALA A 71 -6.33 12.44 -21.94
N LEU A 72 -6.01 13.67 -21.54
CA LEU A 72 -4.62 14.14 -21.46
C LEU A 72 -3.85 13.55 -20.27
N LEU A 73 -4.52 13.30 -19.14
CA LEU A 73 -3.86 12.93 -17.88
C LEU A 73 -2.91 11.74 -18.00
N PRO A 74 -3.26 10.60 -18.62
CA PRO A 74 -2.34 9.47 -18.78
C PRO A 74 -1.08 9.83 -19.55
N HIS A 75 -1.21 10.64 -20.61
CA HIS A 75 -0.07 11.07 -21.44
C HIS A 75 0.84 12.04 -20.67
N ALA A 76 0.26 12.96 -19.90
CA ALA A 76 1.01 13.88 -19.05
C ALA A 76 1.79 13.12 -17.97
N GLU A 77 1.18 12.12 -17.34
CA GLU A 77 1.83 11.25 -16.35
C GLU A 77 2.95 10.41 -16.97
N GLU A 78 2.76 9.88 -18.19
CA GLU A 78 3.80 9.15 -18.91
C GLU A 78 5.02 10.03 -19.19
N ILE A 79 4.83 11.28 -19.62
CA ILE A 79 5.92 12.24 -19.86
C ILE A 79 6.72 12.45 -18.57
N LEU A 80 6.07 12.69 -17.44
CA LEU A 80 6.74 12.90 -16.15
C LEU A 80 7.51 11.65 -15.72
N THR A 81 6.92 10.46 -15.88
CA THR A 81 7.59 9.19 -15.57
C THR A 81 8.85 9.00 -16.43
N ARG A 82 8.79 9.32 -17.72
CA ARG A 82 9.97 9.22 -18.61
C ARG A 82 11.06 10.20 -18.25
N LEU A 83 10.72 11.36 -17.71
CA LEU A 83 11.71 12.32 -17.19
C LEU A 83 12.37 11.82 -15.90
N ASP A 84 11.59 11.20 -15.01
CA ASP A 84 12.15 10.54 -13.82
C ASP A 84 13.16 9.46 -14.23
N LEU A 85 12.85 8.65 -15.27
CA LEU A 85 13.80 7.67 -15.83
C LEU A 85 15.10 8.30 -16.36
N LEU A 86 15.05 9.51 -16.94
CA LEU A 86 16.26 10.22 -17.36
C LEU A 86 17.11 10.68 -16.16
N ALA A 87 16.47 11.13 -15.09
CA ALA A 87 17.15 11.46 -13.84
C ALA A 87 17.80 10.23 -13.21
N ASP A 88 17.13 9.08 -13.27
CA ASP A 88 17.61 7.79 -12.75
C ASP A 88 18.89 7.30 -13.46
N LEU A 89 19.09 7.61 -14.74
CA LEU A 89 20.32 7.28 -15.46
C LEU A 89 21.57 7.91 -14.83
N SER A 90 21.43 9.03 -14.14
CA SER A 90 22.55 9.75 -13.49
C SER A 90 22.75 9.39 -12.02
N THR A 91 21.75 8.83 -11.35
CA THR A 91 21.74 8.61 -9.89
C THR A 91 21.61 7.14 -9.48
N GLY A 92 21.47 6.21 -10.44
CA GLY A 92 21.20 4.78 -10.18
C GLY A 92 19.73 4.48 -9.90
N GLY A 93 18.89 5.52 -9.77
CA GLY A 93 17.45 5.41 -9.59
C GLY A 93 16.96 5.44 -8.15
N GLN A 94 15.67 5.75 -8.00
CA GLN A 94 14.97 5.73 -6.72
C GLN A 94 13.72 4.87 -6.84
N VAL A 95 13.44 4.04 -5.82
CA VAL A 95 12.22 3.24 -5.73
C VAL A 95 11.51 3.53 -4.42
N ARG A 96 10.26 3.96 -4.52
CA ARG A 96 9.35 4.22 -3.40
C ARG A 96 8.57 2.94 -3.11
N PHE A 97 8.98 2.27 -2.05
CA PHE A 97 8.51 0.95 -1.63
C PHE A 97 7.38 1.09 -0.60
N GLY A 98 6.15 0.81 -0.99
CA GLY A 98 5.01 0.75 -0.10
C GLY A 98 4.88 -0.62 0.57
N ALA A 99 4.56 -0.65 1.88
CA ALA A 99 4.25 -1.91 2.56
C ALA A 99 3.36 -1.69 3.79
N TYR A 100 2.48 -2.68 4.08
CA TYR A 100 1.81 -2.70 5.37
C TYR A 100 2.79 -3.10 6.50
N PRO A 101 2.52 -2.70 7.77
CA PRO A 101 3.55 -2.72 8.84
C PRO A 101 4.31 -4.04 9.00
N SER A 102 3.62 -5.18 9.07
CA SER A 102 4.32 -6.46 9.26
C SER A 102 5.13 -6.90 8.03
N ALA A 103 4.68 -6.59 6.81
CA ALA A 103 5.48 -6.81 5.62
C ALA A 103 6.67 -5.86 5.53
N ALA A 104 6.49 -4.60 5.92
CA ALA A 104 7.59 -3.65 6.03
C ALA A 104 8.67 -4.16 6.99
N ALA A 105 8.28 -4.58 8.18
CA ALA A 105 9.23 -5.08 9.19
C ALA A 105 9.95 -6.36 8.77
N TRP A 106 9.27 -7.27 8.04
CA TRP A 106 9.85 -8.55 7.65
C TRP A 106 10.60 -8.52 6.32
N LEU A 107 9.99 -7.96 5.25
CA LEU A 107 10.52 -8.03 3.88
C LEU A 107 11.50 -6.90 3.57
N PHE A 108 11.14 -5.66 3.93
CA PHE A 108 11.91 -4.49 3.53
C PHE A 108 13.39 -4.53 3.96
N PRO A 109 13.77 -4.93 5.20
CA PRO A 109 15.18 -5.01 5.59
C PRO A 109 15.98 -6.00 4.76
N GLN A 110 15.38 -7.12 4.35
CA GLN A 110 16.02 -8.16 3.53
C GLN A 110 16.30 -7.62 2.12
N VAL A 111 15.31 -6.99 1.50
CA VAL A 111 15.43 -6.35 0.18
C VAL A 111 16.43 -5.19 0.23
N ALA A 112 16.32 -4.30 1.21
CA ALA A 112 17.18 -3.13 1.34
C ALA A 112 18.66 -3.52 1.56
N SER A 113 18.92 -4.48 2.46
CA SER A 113 20.27 -4.98 2.72
C SER A 113 20.90 -5.62 1.47
N ARG A 114 20.12 -6.36 0.70
CA ARG A 114 20.60 -6.97 -0.53
C ARG A 114 20.81 -5.95 -1.63
N LEU A 115 19.87 -5.02 -1.79
CA LEU A 115 19.97 -3.93 -2.76
C LEU A 115 21.21 -3.07 -2.52
N GLN A 116 21.51 -2.75 -1.27
CA GLN A 116 22.68 -1.94 -0.91
C GLN A 116 24.01 -2.62 -1.31
N ARG A 117 24.07 -3.96 -1.30
CA ARG A 117 25.26 -4.71 -1.72
C ARG A 117 25.37 -4.87 -3.24
N GLU A 118 24.23 -5.16 -3.90
CA GLU A 118 24.22 -5.51 -5.34
C GLU A 118 24.08 -4.27 -6.23
N HIS A 119 23.33 -3.26 -5.76
CA HIS A 119 22.99 -2.04 -6.53
C HIS A 119 23.07 -0.78 -5.64
N PRO A 120 24.28 -0.40 -5.13
CA PRO A 120 24.42 0.71 -4.16
C PRO A 120 24.00 2.08 -4.69
N GLY A 121 23.87 2.23 -6.02
CA GLY A 121 23.35 3.44 -6.65
C GLY A 121 21.83 3.57 -6.58
N ILE A 122 21.08 2.49 -6.27
CA ILE A 122 19.62 2.56 -6.18
C ILE A 122 19.20 2.98 -4.77
N ARG A 123 18.42 4.05 -4.69
CA ARG A 123 17.85 4.54 -3.43
C ARG A 123 16.48 3.93 -3.18
N LEU A 124 16.31 3.23 -2.05
CA LEU A 124 15.03 2.67 -1.62
C LEU A 124 14.39 3.53 -0.54
N LEU A 125 13.15 3.98 -0.75
CA LEU A 125 12.39 4.77 0.21
C LEU A 125 11.18 3.96 0.69
N LEU A 126 11.08 3.74 2.01
CA LEU A 126 9.94 3.05 2.62
C LEU A 126 8.77 4.02 2.81
N HIS A 127 7.59 3.58 2.38
CA HIS A 127 6.30 4.17 2.69
C HIS A 127 5.44 3.12 3.40
N GLU A 128 5.27 3.26 4.70
CA GLU A 128 4.50 2.32 5.52
C GLU A 128 3.08 2.83 5.75
N GLY A 129 2.09 1.98 5.54
CA GLY A 129 0.69 2.37 5.70
C GLY A 129 -0.32 1.24 5.57
N PRO A 130 -1.60 1.52 5.82
CA PRO A 130 -2.70 0.58 5.59
C PRO A 130 -2.82 0.19 4.10
N SER A 131 -3.31 -1.01 3.83
CA SER A 131 -3.39 -1.56 2.45
C SER A 131 -4.18 -0.67 1.47
N ILE A 132 -5.23 0.00 1.94
CA ILE A 132 -6.05 0.88 1.08
C ILE A 132 -5.27 2.16 0.75
N ASP A 133 -4.60 2.77 1.73
CA ASP A 133 -3.81 3.97 1.52
C ASP A 133 -2.64 3.70 0.57
N LEU A 134 -2.04 2.49 0.65
CA LEU A 134 -1.00 2.04 -0.29
C LEU A 134 -1.52 1.89 -1.71
N GLU A 135 -2.76 1.41 -1.90
CA GLU A 135 -3.38 1.32 -3.22
C GLU A 135 -3.65 2.70 -3.80
N GLU A 136 -4.18 3.63 -3.01
CA GLU A 136 -4.37 5.01 -3.41
C GLU A 136 -3.04 5.69 -3.76
N ALA A 137 -2.00 5.47 -2.94
CA ALA A 137 -0.66 6.00 -3.19
C ALA A 137 -0.04 5.46 -4.49
N LEU A 138 -0.25 4.16 -4.81
CA LEU A 138 0.11 3.59 -6.11
C LEU A 138 -0.63 4.28 -7.26
N ASN A 139 -1.95 4.43 -7.16
CA ASN A 139 -2.77 5.06 -8.18
C ASN A 139 -2.39 6.53 -8.39
N ARG A 140 -2.01 7.25 -7.33
CA ARG A 140 -1.50 8.63 -7.42
C ARG A 140 -0.02 8.72 -7.82
N GLY A 141 0.72 7.58 -7.88
CA GLY A 141 2.16 7.55 -8.17
C GLY A 141 3.03 8.16 -7.09
N GLU A 142 2.57 8.13 -5.87
CA GLU A 142 3.34 8.51 -4.68
C GLU A 142 4.31 7.39 -4.27
N ILE A 143 3.98 6.13 -4.62
CA ILE A 143 4.85 4.96 -4.51
C ILE A 143 4.91 4.21 -5.85
N ASP A 144 5.98 3.42 -6.05
CA ASP A 144 6.26 2.73 -7.30
C ASP A 144 5.81 1.26 -7.25
N LEU A 145 5.87 0.66 -6.07
CA LEU A 145 5.33 -0.65 -5.78
C LEU A 145 4.69 -0.69 -4.38
N ALA A 146 3.81 -1.66 -4.15
CA ALA A 146 3.24 -1.92 -2.83
C ALA A 146 3.21 -3.40 -2.50
N ILE A 147 3.63 -3.76 -1.30
CA ILE A 147 3.41 -5.08 -0.72
C ILE A 147 2.14 -4.99 0.13
N ARG A 148 1.10 -5.69 -0.28
CA ARG A 148 -0.20 -5.67 0.40
C ARG A 148 -1.00 -6.95 0.17
N PRO A 149 -2.03 -7.22 1.00
CA PRO A 149 -3.02 -8.25 0.71
C PRO A 149 -3.72 -8.01 -0.64
N VAL A 150 -4.02 -9.10 -1.33
CA VAL A 150 -4.77 -9.05 -2.60
C VAL A 150 -6.20 -8.54 -2.36
N HIS A 151 -6.79 -8.86 -1.23
CA HIS A 151 -8.13 -8.39 -0.85
C HIS A 151 -8.06 -7.37 0.31
N PRO A 152 -8.97 -6.40 0.37
CA PRO A 152 -9.98 -6.07 -0.65
C PRO A 152 -9.33 -5.44 -1.88
N LEU A 153 -9.84 -5.75 -3.07
CA LEU A 153 -9.50 -5.02 -4.30
C LEU A 153 -10.42 -3.81 -4.42
N VAL A 154 -9.85 -2.67 -4.80
CA VAL A 154 -10.67 -1.53 -5.23
C VAL A 154 -11.15 -1.81 -6.65
N ALA A 155 -12.46 -1.67 -6.90
CA ALA A 155 -13.02 -1.83 -8.23
C ALA A 155 -12.39 -0.84 -9.22
N ASN A 156 -12.04 -1.32 -10.41
CA ASN A 156 -11.38 -0.57 -11.49
C ASN A 156 -9.90 -0.21 -11.23
N SER A 157 -9.17 -1.02 -10.49
CA SER A 157 -7.74 -0.84 -10.29
C SER A 157 -6.95 -1.10 -11.59
N GLU A 158 -6.13 -0.14 -12.00
CA GLU A 158 -5.15 -0.31 -13.08
C GLU A 158 -3.85 -0.96 -12.57
N LEU A 159 -3.95 -1.68 -11.46
CA LEU A 159 -2.81 -2.32 -10.83
C LEU A 159 -2.65 -3.75 -11.33
N GLU A 160 -1.41 -4.10 -11.62
CA GLU A 160 -0.97 -5.48 -11.77
C GLU A 160 -0.40 -5.97 -10.45
N HIS A 161 -0.45 -7.29 -10.23
CA HIS A 161 0.14 -7.88 -9.05
C HIS A 161 0.70 -9.27 -9.31
N GLU A 162 1.61 -9.67 -8.43
CA GLU A 162 2.20 -11.00 -8.39
C GLU A 162 2.18 -11.53 -6.97
N LEU A 163 1.65 -12.74 -6.79
CA LEU A 163 1.53 -13.38 -5.49
C LEU A 163 2.92 -13.73 -4.93
N LEU A 164 3.17 -13.34 -3.68
CA LEU A 164 4.42 -13.62 -2.98
C LEU A 164 4.29 -14.77 -1.98
N TRP A 165 3.26 -14.72 -1.11
CA TRP A 165 3.00 -15.78 -0.13
C TRP A 165 1.53 -15.83 0.29
N ARG A 166 1.18 -16.90 1.01
CA ARG A 166 -0.09 -17.06 1.73
C ARG A 166 0.21 -17.01 3.22
N GLU A 167 -0.67 -16.38 3.98
CA GLU A 167 -0.48 -16.08 5.39
C GLU A 167 -1.72 -16.55 6.17
N PRO A 168 -1.59 -17.55 7.09
CA PRO A 168 -2.71 -18.05 7.87
C PRO A 168 -3.10 -17.09 9.01
N LEU A 169 -4.32 -17.23 9.50
CA LEU A 169 -4.73 -16.68 10.78
C LEU A 169 -4.20 -17.55 11.92
N VAL A 170 -3.77 -16.90 13.00
CA VAL A 170 -3.31 -17.53 14.23
C VAL A 170 -4.03 -16.92 15.43
N ALA A 171 -4.27 -17.76 16.44
CA ALA A 171 -4.67 -17.33 17.77
C ALA A 171 -3.41 -17.03 18.61
N VAL A 172 -3.51 -16.02 19.47
CA VAL A 172 -2.43 -15.61 20.38
C VAL A 172 -2.97 -15.71 21.80
N PHE A 173 -2.40 -16.61 22.59
CA PHE A 173 -2.77 -16.85 23.97
C PHE A 173 -1.67 -16.44 24.94
N GLN A 174 -2.04 -16.05 26.15
CA GLN A 174 -1.13 -16.01 27.28
C GLN A 174 -0.69 -17.45 27.61
N LEU A 175 0.53 -17.65 28.12
CA LEU A 175 1.09 -19.00 28.33
C LEU A 175 0.29 -19.89 29.30
N ASP A 176 -0.40 -19.29 30.26
CA ASP A 176 -1.23 -19.99 31.24
C ASP A 176 -2.69 -20.24 30.79
N HIS A 177 -3.05 -19.76 29.59
CA HIS A 177 -4.38 -20.00 29.01
C HIS A 177 -4.56 -21.49 28.67
N PRO A 178 -5.71 -22.14 28.99
CA PRO A 178 -5.92 -23.57 28.73
C PRO A 178 -5.69 -24.00 27.28
N LEU A 179 -6.04 -23.14 26.31
CA LEU A 179 -5.84 -23.41 24.88
C LEU A 179 -4.42 -23.12 24.38
N ALA A 180 -3.52 -22.57 25.19
CA ALA A 180 -2.14 -22.31 24.80
C ALA A 180 -1.33 -23.59 24.54
N THR A 181 -1.76 -24.73 25.11
CA THR A 181 -1.11 -26.04 24.91
C THR A 181 -1.71 -26.85 23.77
N ALA A 182 -2.77 -26.36 23.12
CA ALA A 182 -3.41 -27.05 21.99
C ALA A 182 -2.53 -26.96 20.74
N ASP A 183 -2.54 -28.01 19.92
CA ASP A 183 -1.87 -28.02 18.62
C ASP A 183 -2.59 -27.09 17.62
N THR A 184 -3.93 -27.02 17.71
CA THR A 184 -4.78 -26.14 16.88
C THR A 184 -6.02 -25.74 17.67
N VAL A 185 -6.66 -24.63 17.25
CA VAL A 185 -7.97 -24.18 17.77
C VAL A 185 -8.94 -23.94 16.62
N SER A 186 -10.24 -23.98 16.89
CA SER A 186 -11.31 -23.64 15.93
C SER A 186 -11.83 -22.23 16.14
N LEU A 187 -12.47 -21.68 15.11
CA LEU A 187 -13.20 -20.42 15.21
C LEU A 187 -14.32 -20.49 16.26
N ALA A 188 -14.98 -21.66 16.40
CA ALA A 188 -16.04 -21.85 17.38
C ALA A 188 -15.51 -21.75 18.83
N GLU A 189 -14.35 -22.35 19.12
CA GLU A 189 -13.69 -22.22 20.43
C GLU A 189 -13.29 -20.77 20.71
N LEU A 190 -12.71 -20.09 19.72
CA LEU A 190 -12.32 -18.68 19.85
C LEU A 190 -13.52 -17.74 20.01
N ALA A 191 -14.66 -18.04 19.38
CA ALA A 191 -15.86 -17.21 19.46
C ALA A 191 -16.48 -17.13 20.88
N THR A 192 -16.08 -18.01 21.79
CA THR A 192 -16.49 -17.97 23.21
C THR A 192 -15.64 -17.06 24.07
N LEU A 193 -14.51 -16.55 23.52
CA LEU A 193 -13.50 -15.78 24.25
C LEU A 193 -13.57 -14.29 23.90
N PRO A 194 -13.18 -13.40 24.80
CA PRO A 194 -13.02 -11.98 24.48
C PRO A 194 -11.83 -11.77 23.55
N LEU A 195 -12.09 -11.36 22.29
CA LEU A 195 -11.05 -11.26 21.27
C LEU A 195 -10.41 -9.88 21.20
N ILE A 196 -9.10 -9.90 20.94
CA ILE A 196 -8.28 -8.74 20.56
C ILE A 196 -7.90 -8.91 19.10
N SER A 197 -8.32 -8.00 18.24
CA SER A 197 -8.05 -8.07 16.79
C SER A 197 -7.29 -6.85 16.26
N ILE A 198 -6.58 -7.06 15.14
CA ILE A 198 -5.96 -5.97 14.38
C ILE A 198 -6.98 -5.47 13.37
N GLY A 199 -7.17 -4.14 13.32
CA GLY A 199 -8.01 -3.46 12.34
C GLY A 199 -8.90 -2.36 12.89
N GLU A 200 -9.50 -1.57 11.99
CA GLU A 200 -10.39 -0.47 12.34
C GLU A 200 -11.85 -0.94 12.51
N THR A 201 -12.60 -0.18 13.31
CA THR A 201 -13.97 -0.50 13.72
C THR A 201 -15.04 -0.02 12.74
N SER A 202 -14.71 0.97 11.89
CA SER A 202 -15.70 1.68 11.08
C SER A 202 -15.44 1.55 9.60
N GLY A 203 -16.49 1.21 8.84
CA GLY A 203 -16.50 1.18 7.39
C GLY A 203 -16.43 -0.20 6.77
N SER A 204 -16.38 -0.25 5.45
CA SER A 204 -16.32 -1.45 4.59
C SER A 204 -14.98 -2.22 4.67
N ARG A 205 -14.11 -1.89 5.61
CA ARG A 205 -12.78 -2.46 5.80
C ARG A 205 -12.87 -3.71 6.67
N GLN A 206 -13.28 -4.81 6.08
CA GLN A 206 -13.30 -6.10 6.76
C GLN A 206 -11.93 -6.74 6.69
N PHE A 207 -11.33 -7.00 7.86
CA PHE A 207 -10.07 -7.74 7.97
C PHE A 207 -10.34 -9.24 7.95
N GLU A 208 -9.32 -10.02 7.59
CA GLU A 208 -9.45 -11.47 7.41
C GLU A 208 -10.02 -12.20 8.63
N SER A 209 -9.68 -11.75 9.84
CA SER A 209 -10.26 -12.31 11.08
C SER A 209 -11.78 -12.12 11.14
N HIS A 210 -12.29 -10.94 10.79
CA HIS A 210 -13.74 -10.71 10.72
C HIS A 210 -14.41 -11.54 9.66
N LEU A 211 -13.80 -11.65 8.47
CA LEU A 211 -14.33 -12.45 7.38
C LEU A 211 -14.39 -13.94 7.75
N ALA A 212 -13.37 -14.46 8.43
CA ALA A 212 -13.33 -15.84 8.89
C ALA A 212 -14.49 -16.14 9.86
N PHE A 213 -14.68 -15.32 10.90
CA PHE A 213 -15.79 -15.50 11.84
C PHE A 213 -17.17 -15.31 11.17
N ALA A 214 -17.33 -14.27 10.34
CA ALA A 214 -18.58 -14.01 9.64
C ALA A 214 -18.95 -15.17 8.68
N SER A 215 -17.99 -15.73 7.97
CA SER A 215 -18.19 -16.86 7.06
C SER A 215 -18.60 -18.14 7.81
N ALA A 216 -18.15 -18.28 9.05
CA ALA A 216 -18.57 -19.36 9.95
C ALA A 216 -19.89 -19.08 10.69
N GLY A 217 -20.54 -17.94 10.46
CA GLY A 217 -21.75 -17.52 11.17
C GLY A 217 -21.52 -17.17 12.64
N LEU A 218 -20.28 -16.84 13.02
CA LEU A 218 -19.86 -16.56 14.39
C LEU A 218 -19.68 -15.06 14.62
N ASN A 219 -19.98 -14.59 15.82
CA ASN A 219 -19.81 -13.19 16.21
C ASN A 219 -19.16 -13.13 17.61
N PRO A 220 -17.83 -13.25 17.69
CA PRO A 220 -17.11 -13.24 18.96
C PRO A 220 -17.21 -11.90 19.69
N PRO A 221 -17.20 -11.88 21.04
CA PRO A 221 -17.11 -10.65 21.80
C PRO A 221 -15.78 -9.96 21.56
N SER A 222 -15.82 -8.69 21.16
CA SER A 222 -14.62 -7.88 20.97
C SER A 222 -14.19 -7.24 22.29
N ALA A 223 -13.03 -7.62 22.82
CA ALA A 223 -12.44 -6.98 23.99
C ALA A 223 -11.73 -5.69 23.59
N PHE A 224 -10.84 -5.76 22.59
CA PHE A 224 -10.06 -4.62 22.10
C PHE A 224 -9.82 -4.73 20.60
N ARG A 225 -9.56 -3.57 19.98
CA ARG A 225 -9.05 -3.45 18.61
C ARG A 225 -7.86 -2.56 18.59
N THR A 226 -6.87 -2.90 17.77
CA THR A 226 -5.63 -2.14 17.61
C THR A 226 -5.14 -2.21 16.19
N ASN A 227 -4.37 -1.22 15.74
CA ASN A 227 -3.72 -1.23 14.44
C ASN A 227 -2.27 -1.74 14.51
N GLN A 228 -1.78 -2.05 15.72
CA GLN A 228 -0.39 -2.43 15.93
C GLN A 228 -0.27 -3.84 16.55
N PRO A 229 0.50 -4.75 15.91
CA PRO A 229 0.78 -6.08 16.43
C PRO A 229 1.38 -6.08 17.84
N GLN A 230 2.25 -5.12 18.13
CA GLN A 230 2.90 -4.97 19.45
C GLN A 230 1.89 -4.66 20.56
N THR A 231 0.88 -3.85 20.26
CA THR A 231 -0.21 -3.53 21.20
C THR A 231 -1.06 -4.77 21.47
N LEU A 232 -1.38 -5.57 20.42
CA LEU A 232 -2.09 -6.83 20.59
C LEU A 232 -1.32 -7.76 21.53
N LEU A 233 -0.02 -7.96 21.29
CA LEU A 233 0.84 -8.78 22.15
C LEU A 233 0.86 -8.29 23.61
N ALA A 234 0.96 -6.97 23.81
CA ALA A 234 0.97 -6.38 25.15
C ALA A 234 -0.35 -6.61 25.91
N LEU A 235 -1.49 -6.52 25.22
CA LEU A 235 -2.80 -6.77 25.80
C LEU A 235 -2.98 -8.26 26.15
N VAL A 236 -2.59 -9.17 25.24
CA VAL A 236 -2.65 -10.63 25.49
C VAL A 236 -1.79 -11.01 26.69
N ARG A 237 -0.53 -10.51 26.79
CA ARG A 237 0.34 -10.77 27.93
C ARG A 237 -0.25 -10.37 29.28
N ARG A 238 -1.14 -9.39 29.30
CA ARG A 238 -1.84 -8.94 30.51
C ARG A 238 -3.13 -9.70 30.78
N GLY A 239 -3.45 -10.74 30.00
CA GLY A 239 -4.68 -11.51 30.15
C GLY A 239 -5.95 -10.75 29.82
N LEU A 240 -5.86 -9.68 29.01
CA LEU A 240 -7.01 -8.83 28.67
C LEU A 240 -7.86 -9.38 27.54
N GLY A 241 -7.51 -10.53 26.98
CA GLY A 241 -8.23 -11.25 25.93
C GLY A 241 -7.30 -12.12 25.09
N THR A 242 -7.89 -12.81 24.12
CA THR A 242 -7.20 -13.68 23.16
C THR A 242 -6.97 -12.94 21.86
N GLY A 243 -5.74 -12.93 21.36
CA GLY A 243 -5.40 -12.31 20.08
C GLY A 243 -5.84 -13.17 18.89
N VAL A 244 -6.38 -12.55 17.83
CA VAL A 244 -6.55 -13.19 16.51
C VAL A 244 -6.00 -12.27 15.44
N THR A 245 -5.02 -12.78 14.69
CA THR A 245 -4.32 -11.98 13.67
C THR A 245 -3.67 -12.88 12.62
N ASN A 246 -3.14 -12.27 11.56
CA ASN A 246 -2.34 -12.98 10.57
C ASN A 246 -0.93 -13.30 11.09
N ALA A 247 -0.38 -14.43 10.71
CA ALA A 247 0.85 -14.99 11.28
C ALA A 247 2.07 -14.07 11.14
N LEU A 248 2.24 -13.37 10.00
CA LEU A 248 3.37 -12.48 9.78
C LEU A 248 3.45 -11.35 10.82
N ALA A 249 2.30 -10.85 11.29
CA ALA A 249 2.26 -9.82 12.31
C ALA A 249 2.95 -10.26 13.62
N MET A 250 3.03 -11.56 13.86
CA MET A 250 3.63 -12.13 15.07
C MET A 250 5.11 -12.47 14.90
N THR A 251 5.60 -12.68 13.66
CA THR A 251 7.01 -13.03 13.41
C THR A 251 7.97 -11.86 13.70
N THR A 252 7.47 -10.62 13.71
CA THR A 252 8.26 -9.40 13.91
C THR A 252 8.21 -8.86 15.35
N GLY A 253 7.45 -9.52 16.23
CA GLY A 253 7.28 -9.15 17.62
C GLY A 253 8.03 -10.06 18.60
N ASN A 254 8.28 -9.57 19.82
CA ASN A 254 8.72 -10.43 20.92
C ASN A 254 7.53 -11.30 21.36
N LEU A 255 7.69 -12.63 21.31
CA LEU A 255 6.68 -13.62 21.69
C LEU A 255 6.82 -14.12 23.14
N ASP A 256 7.74 -13.57 23.93
CA ASP A 256 7.87 -13.95 25.34
C ASP A 256 6.54 -13.74 26.09
N GLY A 257 6.12 -14.76 26.82
CA GLY A 257 4.88 -14.73 27.60
C GLY A 257 3.59 -14.99 26.81
N VAL A 258 3.70 -15.30 25.51
CA VAL A 258 2.54 -15.69 24.67
C VAL A 258 2.83 -16.95 23.87
N ARG A 259 1.77 -17.62 23.45
CA ARG A 259 1.80 -18.78 22.55
C ARG A 259 0.97 -18.50 21.31
N LEU A 260 1.53 -18.82 20.15
CA LEU A 260 0.78 -18.84 18.88
C LEU A 260 0.20 -20.22 18.66
N VAL A 261 -1.07 -20.28 18.30
CA VAL A 261 -1.77 -21.54 18.01
C VAL A 261 -2.48 -21.41 16.65
N PRO A 262 -2.22 -22.30 15.68
CA PRO A 262 -2.89 -22.29 14.38
C PRO A 262 -4.41 -22.44 14.50
N ILE A 263 -5.15 -21.73 13.64
CA ILE A 263 -6.62 -21.85 13.55
C ILE A 263 -6.95 -22.80 12.41
N ARG A 264 -7.51 -23.99 12.72
CA ARG A 264 -7.71 -25.10 11.76
C ARG A 264 -8.82 -24.88 10.74
N ASP A 265 -9.76 -24.00 11.00
CA ASP A 265 -10.98 -23.76 10.20
C ASP A 265 -11.16 -22.29 9.81
N ALA A 266 -10.06 -21.53 9.74
CA ALA A 266 -10.09 -20.11 9.38
C ALA A 266 -10.56 -19.85 7.93
N GLY A 267 -10.61 -20.87 7.09
CA GLY A 267 -11.08 -20.82 5.71
C GLY A 267 -9.98 -20.43 4.75
N VAL A 268 -9.84 -19.16 4.39
CA VAL A 268 -8.92 -18.70 3.37
C VAL A 268 -7.74 -17.94 3.99
N ASP A 269 -6.52 -18.35 3.64
CA ASP A 269 -5.31 -17.62 4.00
C ASP A 269 -5.27 -16.25 3.31
N ARG A 270 -4.72 -15.25 3.99
CA ARG A 270 -4.41 -13.97 3.37
C ARG A 270 -3.40 -14.17 2.25
N GLN A 271 -3.74 -13.75 1.05
CA GLN A 271 -2.83 -13.73 -0.08
C GLN A 271 -2.12 -12.38 -0.11
N VAL A 272 -0.80 -12.38 -0.03
CA VAL A 272 0.04 -11.17 -0.09
C VAL A 272 0.77 -11.14 -1.43
N ALA A 273 0.73 -9.98 -2.07
CA ALA A 273 1.31 -9.76 -3.39
C ALA A 273 2.11 -8.46 -3.45
N VAL A 274 3.03 -8.39 -4.40
CA VAL A 274 3.60 -7.13 -4.86
C VAL A 274 2.70 -6.55 -5.95
N PHE A 275 2.39 -5.28 -5.84
CA PHE A 275 1.55 -4.51 -6.77
C PHE A 275 2.36 -3.40 -7.42
N TRP A 276 2.06 -3.09 -8.69
CA TRP A 276 2.56 -1.93 -9.43
C TRP A 276 1.51 -1.43 -10.42
N HIS A 277 1.67 -0.21 -10.92
CA HIS A 277 0.71 0.36 -11.88
C HIS A 277 0.99 -0.16 -13.30
N ARG A 278 -0.04 -0.75 -13.96
CA ARG A 278 0.05 -1.36 -15.31
C ARG A 278 0.54 -0.38 -16.38
N ASN A 279 -0.01 0.82 -16.38
CA ASN A 279 0.18 1.82 -17.43
C ASN A 279 1.39 2.73 -17.17
N ARG A 280 2.17 2.50 -16.11
CA ARG A 280 3.40 3.27 -15.85
C ARG A 280 4.61 2.48 -16.31
N PRO A 281 5.52 3.12 -17.08
CA PRO A 281 6.79 2.48 -17.42
C PRO A 281 7.54 2.11 -16.13
N ARG A 282 8.01 0.87 -16.06
CA ARG A 282 8.87 0.44 -14.95
C ARG A 282 10.30 0.89 -15.21
N SER A 283 10.92 1.51 -14.21
CA SER A 283 12.34 1.82 -14.25
C SER A 283 13.18 0.57 -14.10
N PRO A 284 14.42 0.54 -14.62
CA PRO A 284 15.36 -0.55 -14.33
C PRO A 284 15.57 -0.76 -12.83
N ALA A 285 15.58 0.31 -12.03
CA ALA A 285 15.67 0.24 -10.58
C ALA A 285 14.47 -0.50 -9.97
N LEU A 286 13.24 -0.22 -10.43
CA LEU A 286 12.04 -0.92 -9.98
C LEU A 286 12.08 -2.41 -10.34
N ASP A 287 12.52 -2.76 -11.56
CA ASP A 287 12.66 -4.17 -11.99
C ASP A 287 13.70 -4.92 -11.14
N HIS A 288 14.82 -4.29 -10.77
CA HIS A 288 15.79 -4.86 -9.84
C HIS A 288 15.17 -5.11 -8.46
N VAL A 289 14.45 -4.13 -7.91
CA VAL A 289 13.79 -4.29 -6.60
C VAL A 289 12.74 -5.41 -6.63
N ILE A 290 11.91 -5.50 -7.67
CA ILE A 290 10.94 -6.60 -7.82
C ILE A 290 11.66 -7.96 -7.91
N THR A 291 12.78 -8.03 -8.63
CA THR A 291 13.60 -9.25 -8.72
C THR A 291 14.14 -9.66 -7.35
N LEU A 292 14.61 -8.71 -6.55
CA LEU A 292 15.06 -8.98 -5.19
C LEU A 292 13.92 -9.46 -4.28
N ILE A 293 12.72 -8.86 -4.40
CA ILE A 293 11.52 -9.29 -3.66
C ILE A 293 11.19 -10.75 -3.97
N ARG A 294 11.17 -11.14 -5.25
CA ARG A 294 10.92 -12.52 -5.70
C ARG A 294 11.93 -13.53 -5.15
N ALA A 295 13.15 -13.09 -4.94
CA ALA A 295 14.24 -13.94 -4.44
C ALA A 295 14.23 -14.14 -2.93
N VAL A 296 13.37 -13.42 -2.17
CA VAL A 296 13.19 -13.64 -0.74
C VAL A 296 12.29 -14.87 -0.56
N PRO A 297 12.74 -15.95 0.12
CA PRO A 297 11.88 -17.09 0.41
C PRO A 297 10.62 -16.65 1.19
N PRO A 298 9.46 -17.28 0.92
CA PRO A 298 8.26 -17.00 1.72
C PRO A 298 8.51 -17.21 3.21
N PRO A 299 7.84 -16.43 4.09
CA PRO A 299 7.96 -16.63 5.52
C PRO A 299 7.41 -18.02 5.92
N THR A 300 8.00 -18.60 6.94
CA THR A 300 7.52 -19.85 7.55
C THR A 300 6.62 -19.55 8.73
N TRP A 301 5.60 -20.37 8.91
CA TRP A 301 4.61 -20.21 9.98
C TRP A 301 4.85 -21.22 11.09
N PRO A 302 4.50 -20.89 12.35
CA PRO A 302 4.58 -21.83 13.47
C PRO A 302 3.62 -23.01 13.34
#